data_4b23227090d4665e290ab6db10066cea
#
_entry.id   4b23227090d4665e290ab6db10066cea
#
_cell.length_a   1.000
_cell.length_b   1.000
_cell.length_c   1.000
_cell.angle_alpha   90.00
_cell.angle_beta   90.00
_cell.angle_gamma   90.00
#
_symmetry.space_group_name_H-M   'P 1'
#
loop_
_entity.id
_entity.type
_entity.pdbx_description
1 polymer ?
#
loop_
_entity_poly.entity_id
_entity_poly.type
_entity_poly.pdbx_seq_one_letter_code
_entity_poly.pdbx_strand_id
1 'polypeptide(L)'
;MADSERSHPVRERKPRIITQFGLEENISKRHQSKDKKVSKKEGAPKSPHEGDMKDEVLKQQKKSIKKKTDKRKSDTHVDESGELANKKVKIDPLDQNDDLSKDKNNSHSKKGRTVKKEKGVVKKGKASSSRSRVKDEVEEDEFDEDVKVKRGAHNAVYNAADIGATSFAMFLKSQRQWKAKPLDEKVVAKFKDACKEYGFSPDKIIPHGSYLINCGSPNPDTLRKSRDALVDELMRCEKLGLTLYNFHPGSTCGEISVKECIALIAESINIAHSKTKYVRTVIENMCCQGNTIGGKFEELRGIIDKVKDKSRIGVCLDTCHAFAAGFDLATDSGYKKFISDFDKIVGFKYLDALHLNDSKGVKGCHLDRHENIGKGHIGLEGFRRVMTDPNFDDIPMVLETPAGMGYHKEIQILHGLCDG
;
A
#
# COMPACT_ATOMS: atom_id res chain seq x y z
N MET A 1 32.86 -39.56 -33.36
CA MET A 1 31.58 -39.47 -32.68
C MET A 1 31.39 -38.02 -32.39
N ALA A 2 30.48 -37.35 -33.11
CA ALA A 2 30.24 -35.93 -33.04
C ALA A 2 29.07 -35.70 -32.07
N ASP A 3 29.34 -34.99 -31.00
CA ASP A 3 28.29 -34.48 -30.09
C ASP A 3 27.53 -33.37 -30.79
N SER A 4 26.27 -33.63 -31.08
CA SER A 4 25.33 -32.63 -31.59
C SER A 4 24.82 -31.77 -30.46
N GLU A 5 25.38 -30.59 -30.29
CA GLU A 5 24.77 -29.54 -29.47
C GLU A 5 23.42 -29.15 -30.08
N ARG A 6 22.34 -29.51 -29.39
CA ARG A 6 21.00 -29.02 -29.69
C ARG A 6 20.89 -27.61 -29.11
N SER A 7 21.04 -26.60 -29.95
CA SER A 7 20.65 -25.24 -29.64
C SER A 7 19.12 -25.19 -29.46
N HIS A 8 18.68 -24.93 -28.25
CA HIS A 8 17.27 -24.61 -28.00
C HIS A 8 16.98 -23.22 -28.60
N PRO A 9 15.86 -23.04 -29.29
CA PRO A 9 15.49 -21.72 -29.80
C PRO A 9 15.26 -20.76 -28.61
N VAL A 10 15.97 -19.63 -28.68
CA VAL A 10 15.74 -18.51 -27.75
C VAL A 10 14.29 -18.05 -27.95
N ARG A 11 13.43 -18.34 -26.99
CA ARG A 11 12.04 -17.81 -26.95
C ARG A 11 12.13 -16.31 -26.80
N GLU A 12 11.58 -15.55 -27.72
CA GLU A 12 11.35 -14.12 -27.58
C GLU A 12 10.60 -13.85 -26.27
N ARG A 13 11.26 -13.21 -25.33
CA ARG A 13 10.73 -12.86 -24.03
C ARG A 13 10.03 -11.52 -24.14
N LYS A 14 8.71 -11.49 -24.10
CA LYS A 14 7.94 -10.25 -23.98
C LYS A 14 7.58 -10.03 -22.51
N PRO A 15 8.07 -8.96 -21.87
CA PRO A 15 7.72 -8.64 -20.50
C PRO A 15 6.23 -8.29 -20.38
N ARG A 16 5.63 -8.61 -19.24
CA ARG A 16 4.19 -8.47 -18.98
C ARG A 16 3.99 -7.38 -17.93
N ILE A 17 3.45 -6.22 -18.34
CA ILE A 17 3.37 -5.00 -17.53
C ILE A 17 1.92 -4.55 -17.34
N ILE A 18 1.62 -3.95 -16.18
CA ILE A 18 0.27 -3.74 -15.68
C ILE A 18 0.06 -2.38 -15.04
N THR A 19 -1.22 -2.04 -14.84
CA THR A 19 -1.66 -0.82 -14.19
C THR A 19 -2.68 -1.07 -13.09
N GLN A 20 -2.64 -0.25 -12.04
CA GLN A 20 -3.63 -0.25 -10.97
C GLN A 20 -4.79 0.68 -11.33
N PHE A 21 -6.01 0.17 -11.37
CA PHE A 21 -7.22 0.98 -11.47
C PHE A 21 -8.03 0.90 -10.18
N GLY A 22 -7.95 1.97 -9.38
CA GLY A 22 -8.83 2.18 -8.24
C GLY A 22 -10.08 2.97 -8.65
N LEU A 23 -11.16 2.82 -7.89
CA LEU A 23 -12.44 3.53 -8.03
C LEU A 23 -12.35 5.07 -7.82
N GLU A 24 -11.17 5.67 -7.83
CA GLU A 24 -10.92 7.06 -7.41
C GLU A 24 -11.05 8.13 -8.51
N GLU A 25 -11.22 7.80 -9.80
CA GLU A 25 -11.29 8.80 -10.86
C GLU A 25 -12.48 9.78 -10.81
N ASN A 26 -13.46 9.57 -9.92
CA ASN A 26 -14.65 10.43 -9.86
C ASN A 26 -14.51 11.69 -8.98
N ILE A 27 -13.38 11.93 -8.29
CA ILE A 27 -13.22 13.10 -7.42
C ILE A 27 -12.50 14.27 -8.12
N SER A 28 -11.59 13.98 -9.05
CA SER A 28 -10.81 15.03 -9.74
C SER A 28 -11.62 15.87 -10.71
N LYS A 29 -12.67 15.31 -11.34
CA LYS A 29 -13.49 16.04 -12.32
C LYS A 29 -14.53 17.00 -11.70
N ARG A 30 -14.82 16.88 -10.40
CA ARG A 30 -15.76 17.80 -9.71
C ARG A 30 -15.13 19.13 -9.29
N HIS A 31 -13.82 19.25 -9.19
CA HIS A 31 -13.15 20.51 -8.84
C HIS A 31 -12.83 21.37 -10.07
N GLN A 32 -12.70 20.80 -11.27
CA GLN A 32 -12.41 21.59 -12.47
C GLN A 32 -13.64 22.22 -13.14
N SER A 33 -14.86 21.82 -12.76
CA SER A 33 -16.09 22.38 -13.35
C SER A 33 -16.66 23.61 -12.62
N LYS A 34 -16.12 24.01 -11.47
CA LYS A 34 -16.57 25.20 -10.73
C LYS A 34 -15.83 26.49 -11.08
N ASP A 35 -14.64 26.40 -11.70
CA ASP A 35 -13.83 27.58 -12.00
C ASP A 35 -14.03 28.18 -13.41
N LYS A 36 -15.00 27.67 -14.21
CA LYS A 36 -15.25 28.16 -15.57
C LYS A 36 -16.45 29.10 -15.74
N LYS A 37 -16.98 29.67 -14.67
CA LYS A 37 -18.17 30.57 -14.78
C LYS A 37 -17.98 31.99 -14.29
N VAL A 38 -16.77 32.52 -14.15
CA VAL A 38 -16.55 33.98 -13.96
C VAL A 38 -15.32 34.39 -14.77
N SER A 39 -15.49 34.91 -15.93
CA SER A 39 -14.79 36.06 -16.52
C SER A 39 -14.98 36.13 -18.03
N LYS A 40 -15.95 36.94 -18.42
CA LYS A 40 -15.94 37.66 -19.71
C LYS A 40 -16.23 39.11 -19.35
N LYS A 41 -15.18 39.90 -19.36
CA LYS A 41 -15.14 41.29 -19.86
C LYS A 41 -13.78 41.92 -19.62
N GLU A 42 -13.22 42.32 -20.76
CA GLU A 42 -12.39 43.49 -21.04
C GLU A 42 -10.96 43.64 -20.52
N GLY A 43 -10.04 43.88 -21.45
CA GLY A 43 -8.94 44.82 -21.33
C GLY A 43 -7.54 44.18 -21.22
N ALA A 44 -6.86 44.03 -22.33
CA ALA A 44 -5.41 43.86 -22.33
C ALA A 44 -4.70 45.14 -21.91
N PRO A 45 -3.63 45.07 -21.15
CA PRO A 45 -2.39 45.67 -21.60
C PRO A 45 -1.12 44.81 -21.35
N LYS A 46 -0.16 45.20 -22.16
CA LYS A 46 1.19 44.74 -22.45
C LYS A 46 2.03 44.20 -21.28
N SER A 47 2.84 43.15 -21.60
CA SER A 47 3.90 42.53 -20.82
C SER A 47 5.02 43.48 -20.40
N PRO A 48 5.60 43.29 -19.23
CA PRO A 48 6.98 43.70 -18.95
C PRO A 48 7.95 42.54 -18.84
N HIS A 49 9.20 42.81 -19.08
CA HIS A 49 10.37 41.97 -19.28
C HIS A 49 10.70 40.94 -18.19
N GLU A 50 11.23 39.81 -18.65
CA GLU A 50 11.85 38.71 -17.90
C GLU A 50 13.20 39.09 -17.26
N GLY A 51 13.23 40.00 -16.32
CA GLY A 51 14.51 40.38 -15.68
C GLY A 51 14.51 40.34 -14.15
N ASP A 52 13.36 40.59 -13.53
CA ASP A 52 13.35 40.98 -12.12
C ASP A 52 12.93 39.92 -11.10
N MET A 53 12.58 38.69 -11.54
CA MET A 53 12.11 37.65 -10.64
C MET A 53 13.22 36.75 -10.04
N LYS A 54 14.46 36.83 -10.51
CA LYS A 54 15.57 35.98 -9.97
C LYS A 54 16.22 36.56 -8.72
N ASP A 55 16.13 37.84 -8.48
CA ASP A 55 16.80 38.51 -7.36
C ASP A 55 16.00 38.48 -6.04
N GLU A 56 14.68 38.37 -6.06
CA GLU A 56 13.88 38.28 -4.83
C GLU A 56 13.94 36.89 -4.17
N VAL A 57 14.02 35.85 -4.96
CA VAL A 57 14.12 34.44 -4.44
C VAL A 57 15.47 34.24 -3.74
N LEU A 58 16.54 34.85 -4.25
CA LEU A 58 17.87 34.76 -3.62
C LEU A 58 17.98 35.59 -2.31
N LYS A 59 17.22 36.65 -2.15
CA LYS A 59 17.16 37.45 -0.93
C LYS A 59 16.37 36.76 0.19
N GLN A 60 15.33 36.02 -0.13
CA GLN A 60 14.58 35.24 0.88
C GLN A 60 15.33 34.02 1.38
N GLN A 61 16.11 33.33 0.54
CA GLN A 61 16.94 32.20 0.97
C GLN A 61 18.12 32.66 1.89
N LYS A 62 18.70 33.81 1.64
CA LYS A 62 19.77 34.37 2.53
C LYS A 62 19.28 34.82 3.89
N LYS A 63 18.01 35.24 4.04
CA LYS A 63 17.39 35.57 5.33
C LYS A 63 17.06 34.35 6.19
N SER A 64 16.75 33.21 5.58
CA SER A 64 16.44 31.97 6.33
C SER A 64 17.71 31.27 6.88
N ILE A 65 18.85 31.42 6.20
CA ILE A 65 20.14 30.88 6.65
C ILE A 65 20.71 31.68 7.83
N LYS A 66 20.55 33.02 7.83
CA LYS A 66 21.05 33.88 8.93
C LYS A 66 20.29 33.70 10.25
N LYS A 67 19.01 33.30 10.20
CA LYS A 67 18.22 32.98 11.42
C LYS A 67 18.54 31.61 12.05
N LYS A 68 19.19 30.70 11.29
CA LYS A 68 19.59 29.36 11.82
C LYS A 68 21.01 29.37 12.45
N THR A 69 21.84 30.34 12.07
CA THR A 69 23.20 30.46 12.63
C THR A 69 23.24 31.22 13.96
N ASP A 70 22.32 32.16 14.20
CA ASP A 70 22.28 32.93 15.45
C ASP A 70 21.63 32.17 16.63
N LYS A 71 20.94 31.03 16.36
CA LYS A 71 20.36 30.18 17.41
C LYS A 71 21.30 29.07 17.90
N ARG A 72 22.50 28.92 17.31
CA ARG A 72 23.51 27.92 17.70
C ARG A 72 24.73 28.47 18.43
N LYS A 73 24.73 29.77 18.80
CA LYS A 73 25.87 30.43 19.51
C LYS A 73 25.60 30.75 20.97
N SER A 74 24.48 30.32 21.54
CA SER A 74 24.15 30.62 22.94
C SER A 74 24.29 29.46 23.93
N ASP A 75 24.66 28.23 23.49
CA ASP A 75 24.74 27.08 24.38
C ASP A 75 26.06 26.29 24.23
N THR A 76 27.22 26.97 24.44
CA THR A 76 28.47 26.27 24.72
C THR A 76 29.32 27.14 25.65
N HIS A 77 29.19 26.90 26.95
CA HIS A 77 30.22 27.14 27.92
C HIS A 77 31.02 25.85 28.10
N VAL A 78 32.29 25.90 27.78
CA VAL A 78 33.25 24.82 28.00
C VAL A 78 34.15 25.27 29.11
N ASP A 79 34.19 24.50 30.21
CA ASP A 79 35.29 24.59 31.20
C ASP A 79 36.24 23.45 30.94
N GLU A 80 37.52 23.83 30.81
CA GLU A 80 38.66 22.93 30.75
C GLU A 80 39.02 22.43 32.16
N SER A 81 39.04 21.11 32.34
CA SER A 81 40.12 20.46 33.15
C SER A 81 39.90 18.94 33.06
N GLY A 82 40.95 18.24 32.69
CA GLY A 82 40.98 16.80 32.53
C GLY A 82 41.01 16.03 33.85
N GLU A 83 40.53 14.81 33.79
CA GLU A 83 41.22 13.62 34.27
C GLU A 83 40.36 12.36 34.11
N LEU A 84 41.02 11.32 33.66
CA LEU A 84 40.44 9.96 33.52
C LEU A 84 40.23 9.35 34.93
N ALA A 85 39.06 8.79 35.17
CA ALA A 85 38.87 7.79 36.23
C ALA A 85 37.89 6.70 35.84
N ASN A 86 38.44 5.54 35.61
CA ASN A 86 37.76 4.22 35.58
C ASN A 86 37.02 3.98 36.90
N LYS A 87 35.73 3.63 36.87
CA LYS A 87 35.11 2.88 37.98
C LYS A 87 34.31 1.71 37.44
N LYS A 88 34.87 0.50 37.68
CA LYS A 88 34.22 -0.81 37.71
C LYS A 88 33.07 -0.77 38.73
N VAL A 89 31.91 -1.28 38.36
CA VAL A 89 30.87 -1.65 39.31
C VAL A 89 30.74 -3.18 39.27
N LYS A 90 30.90 -3.73 40.48
CA LYS A 90 30.82 -5.15 40.83
C LYS A 90 29.40 -5.68 40.71
N ILE A 91 29.33 -6.91 40.28
CA ILE A 91 28.19 -7.82 40.41
C ILE A 91 28.41 -8.60 41.70
N ASP A 92 27.38 -8.75 42.51
CA ASP A 92 27.26 -9.83 43.49
C ASP A 92 25.82 -10.36 43.52
N PRO A 93 25.65 -11.68 43.76
CA PRO A 93 24.44 -12.41 43.44
C PRO A 93 23.72 -12.97 44.68
N LEU A 94 22.52 -13.55 44.41
CA LEU A 94 21.78 -14.54 45.21
C LEU A 94 21.04 -14.05 46.48
N ASP A 95 19.72 -14.25 46.48
CA ASP A 95 19.17 -15.27 47.37
C ASP A 95 17.77 -15.74 46.90
N GLN A 96 17.62 -17.07 46.96
CA GLN A 96 16.39 -17.87 46.86
C GLN A 96 15.65 -17.85 48.20
N ASN A 97 14.33 -17.94 48.19
CA ASN A 97 13.54 -18.94 48.91
C ASN A 97 12.04 -18.59 48.83
N ASP A 98 11.31 -19.58 48.31
CA ASP A 98 10.18 -20.33 48.82
C ASP A 98 9.35 -19.71 49.97
N ASP A 99 8.02 -19.67 49.87
CA ASP A 99 7.11 -20.70 50.37
C ASP A 99 5.61 -20.27 50.32
N LEU A 100 4.83 -21.14 49.76
CA LEU A 100 3.49 -21.66 50.12
C LEU A 100 2.47 -20.85 50.93
N SER A 101 1.29 -20.83 50.34
CA SER A 101 0.04 -21.35 50.88
C SER A 101 -1.03 -20.40 51.44
N LYS A 102 -2.20 -20.60 50.87
CA LYS A 102 -3.53 -20.80 51.46
C LYS A 102 -4.42 -19.63 51.85
N ASP A 103 -5.49 -19.66 51.11
CA ASP A 103 -6.90 -19.79 51.56
C ASP A 103 -7.67 -18.65 52.22
N LYS A 104 -8.85 -18.51 51.67
CA LYS A 104 -10.19 -18.32 52.24
C LYS A 104 -10.86 -16.93 52.17
N ASN A 105 -11.88 -16.98 51.35
CA ASN A 105 -13.28 -16.59 51.62
C ASN A 105 -13.55 -15.48 52.66
N ASN A 106 -14.27 -14.44 52.27
CA ASN A 106 -15.63 -14.32 52.78
C ASN A 106 -16.43 -13.19 52.10
N SER A 107 -17.63 -13.54 51.75
CA SER A 107 -18.77 -12.74 51.39
C SER A 107 -19.15 -11.70 52.48
N HIS A 108 -19.68 -10.55 52.08
CA HIS A 108 -20.91 -10.04 52.65
C HIS A 108 -21.55 -8.89 51.87
N SER A 109 -22.80 -9.10 51.63
CA SER A 109 -23.84 -8.22 51.10
C SER A 109 -24.16 -7.05 52.01
N LYS A 110 -24.69 -5.95 51.47
CA LYS A 110 -26.00 -5.35 51.78
C LYS A 110 -26.18 -3.97 51.18
N LYS A 111 -27.29 -3.86 50.42
CA LYS A 111 -28.44 -2.88 50.52
C LYS A 111 -28.04 -1.39 50.56
N GLY A 112 -28.43 -0.54 49.65
CA GLY A 112 -29.78 -0.32 49.11
C GLY A 112 -30.26 1.06 49.57
N ARG A 113 -30.54 2.02 48.63
CA ARG A 113 -31.57 3.03 48.89
C ARG A 113 -31.96 3.76 47.62
N THR A 114 -33.16 3.53 47.20
CA THR A 114 -33.97 4.29 46.25
C THR A 114 -34.38 5.64 46.83
N VAL A 115 -34.37 6.69 45.98
CA VAL A 115 -35.23 7.86 46.16
C VAL A 115 -35.80 8.26 44.79
N LYS A 116 -37.13 8.16 44.70
CA LYS A 116 -37.98 8.76 43.65
C LYS A 116 -38.25 10.24 43.97
N LYS A 117 -38.43 11.07 42.93
CA LYS A 117 -39.45 12.16 42.81
C LYS A 117 -39.39 12.66 41.36
N GLU A 118 -40.40 12.44 40.61
CA GLU A 118 -41.70 13.06 40.34
C GLU A 118 -41.64 14.46 39.69
N LYS A 119 -42.12 14.47 38.42
CA LYS A 119 -43.10 15.30 37.71
C LYS A 119 -42.97 16.83 37.70
N GLY A 120 -42.93 17.34 36.48
CA GLY A 120 -43.38 18.68 36.13
C GLY A 120 -43.84 18.73 34.67
N VAL A 121 -45.15 18.66 34.47
CA VAL A 121 -45.85 18.82 33.19
C VAL A 121 -46.13 20.30 32.97
N VAL A 122 -45.75 20.84 31.79
CA VAL A 122 -46.38 22.07 31.27
C VAL A 122 -46.74 21.87 29.80
N LYS A 123 -48.04 21.89 29.54
CA LYS A 123 -48.70 21.97 28.23
C LYS A 123 -48.79 23.44 27.79
N LYS A 124 -48.60 23.69 26.49
CA LYS A 124 -49.27 24.67 25.59
C LYS A 124 -48.43 24.78 24.30
N GLY A 125 -48.93 24.80 23.11
CA GLY A 125 -50.25 24.92 22.54
C GLY A 125 -50.12 24.75 21.03
N LYS A 126 -51.11 24.26 20.36
CA LYS A 126 -51.23 23.99 18.92
C LYS A 126 -51.13 25.26 18.08
N ALA A 127 -50.40 25.19 16.98
CA ALA A 127 -50.78 25.93 15.77
C ALA A 127 -50.61 24.98 14.55
N SER A 128 -51.72 24.68 13.94
CA SER A 128 -51.89 23.93 12.72
C SER A 128 -51.50 24.80 11.53
N SER A 129 -50.59 24.36 10.68
CA SER A 129 -50.58 24.80 9.29
C SER A 129 -50.43 23.57 8.40
N SER A 130 -51.54 23.26 7.75
CA SER A 130 -51.64 22.32 6.64
C SER A 130 -50.71 22.75 5.51
N ARG A 131 -49.71 21.93 5.20
CA ARG A 131 -48.99 21.99 3.92
C ARG A 131 -49.18 20.66 3.22
N SER A 132 -49.90 20.74 2.10
CA SER A 132 -50.12 19.72 1.12
C SER A 132 -48.81 19.03 0.74
N ARG A 133 -48.78 17.72 0.89
CA ARG A 133 -47.76 16.83 0.37
C ARG A 133 -47.99 16.78 -1.14
N VAL A 134 -47.19 17.56 -1.89
CA VAL A 134 -46.96 17.30 -3.30
C VAL A 134 -46.08 16.04 -3.32
N LYS A 135 -46.64 14.98 -3.90
CA LYS A 135 -45.84 13.82 -4.33
C LYS A 135 -45.04 14.31 -5.52
N ASP A 136 -43.77 14.60 -5.28
CA ASP A 136 -42.80 14.67 -6.38
C ASP A 136 -42.63 13.22 -6.87
N GLU A 137 -43.31 12.92 -7.95
CA GLU A 137 -43.00 11.81 -8.84
C GLU A 137 -41.59 12.12 -9.34
N VAL A 138 -40.60 11.42 -8.78
CA VAL A 138 -39.24 11.43 -9.30
C VAL A 138 -39.34 10.71 -10.63
N GLU A 139 -39.36 11.48 -11.73
CA GLU A 139 -39.09 10.95 -13.05
C GLU A 139 -37.81 10.12 -12.92
N GLU A 140 -37.91 8.79 -13.19
CA GLU A 140 -36.75 7.95 -13.38
C GLU A 140 -36.08 8.48 -14.65
N ASP A 141 -35.10 9.37 -14.45
CA ASP A 141 -34.18 9.75 -15.50
C ASP A 141 -33.68 8.46 -16.15
N GLU A 142 -33.98 8.26 -17.43
CA GLU A 142 -33.32 7.30 -18.31
C GLU A 142 -31.82 7.56 -18.25
N PHE A 143 -31.16 6.96 -17.25
CA PHE A 143 -29.71 6.92 -17.21
C PHE A 143 -29.25 6.07 -18.37
N ASP A 144 -28.61 6.75 -19.32
CA ASP A 144 -27.86 6.21 -20.44
C ASP A 144 -27.18 4.89 -20.04
N GLU A 145 -27.54 3.77 -20.70
CA GLU A 145 -27.01 2.44 -20.41
C GLU A 145 -25.48 2.42 -20.48
N ASP A 146 -24.87 3.26 -21.32
CA ASP A 146 -23.42 3.44 -21.44
C ASP A 146 -22.75 3.98 -20.17
N VAL A 147 -23.46 4.74 -19.34
CA VAL A 147 -22.96 5.23 -18.05
C VAL A 147 -23.07 4.17 -16.96
N LYS A 148 -24.03 3.24 -17.04
CA LYS A 148 -24.16 2.10 -16.11
C LYS A 148 -23.06 1.05 -16.30
N VAL A 149 -22.50 0.92 -17.50
CA VAL A 149 -21.42 -0.05 -17.83
C VAL A 149 -20.10 0.29 -17.11
N LYS A 150 -19.89 1.54 -16.66
CA LYS A 150 -18.66 1.99 -15.96
C LYS A 150 -18.56 1.60 -14.49
N ARG A 151 -19.43 0.78 -13.93
CA ARG A 151 -19.42 0.37 -12.52
C ARG A 151 -19.37 -1.14 -12.36
N GLY A 152 -18.15 -1.73 -12.24
CA GLY A 152 -17.99 -3.16 -11.98
C GLY A 152 -16.55 -3.62 -12.14
N ALA A 153 -16.19 -4.74 -11.52
CA ALA A 153 -14.86 -5.31 -11.58
C ALA A 153 -14.37 -5.61 -13.01
N HIS A 154 -15.29 -5.94 -13.93
CA HIS A 154 -14.98 -6.20 -15.36
C HIS A 154 -14.40 -4.97 -16.09
N ASN A 155 -14.67 -3.74 -15.61
CA ASN A 155 -14.06 -2.56 -16.23
C ASN A 155 -12.54 -2.50 -16.03
N ALA A 156 -12.01 -3.09 -14.96
CA ALA A 156 -10.57 -3.18 -14.78
C ALA A 156 -9.93 -4.02 -15.89
N VAL A 157 -10.62 -5.05 -16.36
CA VAL A 157 -10.18 -5.89 -17.50
C VAL A 157 -10.14 -5.07 -18.79
N TYR A 158 -11.23 -4.36 -19.12
CA TYR A 158 -11.29 -3.52 -20.32
C TYR A 158 -10.23 -2.42 -20.29
N ASN A 159 -10.12 -1.71 -19.17
CA ASN A 159 -9.12 -0.66 -19.03
C ASN A 159 -7.68 -1.20 -19.17
N ALA A 160 -7.38 -2.38 -18.63
CA ALA A 160 -6.09 -3.01 -18.78
C ALA A 160 -5.80 -3.39 -20.25
N ALA A 161 -6.80 -3.94 -20.95
CA ALA A 161 -6.69 -4.27 -22.37
C ALA A 161 -6.48 -3.02 -23.23
N ASP A 162 -7.21 -1.93 -22.97
CA ASP A 162 -7.15 -0.66 -23.73
C ASP A 162 -5.77 0.00 -23.71
N ILE A 163 -4.99 -0.23 -22.65
CA ILE A 163 -3.62 0.31 -22.54
C ILE A 163 -2.53 -0.68 -22.93
N GLY A 164 -2.91 -1.89 -23.42
CA GLY A 164 -1.98 -2.93 -23.84
C GLY A 164 -1.34 -3.69 -22.68
N ALA A 165 -1.92 -3.66 -21.48
CA ALA A 165 -1.44 -4.44 -20.34
C ALA A 165 -1.76 -5.93 -20.51
N THR A 166 -0.92 -6.80 -19.98
CA THR A 166 -1.12 -8.26 -19.97
C THR A 166 -1.41 -8.83 -18.59
N SER A 167 -1.36 -8.02 -17.58
CA SER A 167 -1.74 -8.30 -16.19
C SER A 167 -2.09 -6.97 -15.49
N PHE A 168 -2.76 -6.97 -14.31
CA PHE A 168 -3.15 -5.74 -13.63
C PHE A 168 -3.46 -5.95 -12.15
N ALA A 169 -3.43 -4.86 -11.36
CA ALA A 169 -3.97 -4.82 -10.01
C ALA A 169 -5.31 -4.10 -9.96
N MET A 170 -6.09 -4.40 -8.93
CA MET A 170 -7.37 -3.76 -8.67
C MET A 170 -7.74 -3.84 -7.19
N PHE A 171 -8.59 -2.91 -6.73
CA PHE A 171 -9.21 -3.03 -5.42
C PHE A 171 -10.55 -3.77 -5.51
N LEU A 172 -10.76 -4.75 -4.63
CA LEU A 172 -11.98 -5.56 -4.61
C LEU A 172 -13.14 -4.86 -3.89
N LYS A 173 -12.84 -3.78 -3.17
CA LYS A 173 -13.80 -2.92 -2.46
C LYS A 173 -13.21 -1.53 -2.21
N SER A 174 -14.03 -0.59 -1.71
CA SER A 174 -13.54 0.73 -1.32
C SER A 174 -12.41 0.65 -0.29
N GLN A 175 -11.30 1.31 -0.55
CA GLN A 175 -10.15 1.38 0.35
C GLN A 175 -10.42 2.13 1.66
N ARG A 176 -11.53 2.89 1.74
CA ARG A 176 -11.89 3.72 2.90
C ARG A 176 -12.93 3.07 3.81
N GLN A 177 -13.31 1.81 3.53
CA GLN A 177 -14.36 1.11 4.26
C GLN A 177 -13.93 -0.31 4.64
N TRP A 178 -14.12 -0.66 5.91
CA TRP A 178 -13.87 -2.00 6.40
C TRP A 178 -14.81 -3.06 5.82
N LYS A 179 -16.07 -2.67 5.60
CA LYS A 179 -17.13 -3.57 5.11
C LYS A 179 -17.62 -3.12 3.75
N ALA A 180 -17.89 -4.07 2.88
CA ALA A 180 -18.53 -3.87 1.59
C ALA A 180 -19.67 -4.87 1.41
N LYS A 181 -20.60 -4.55 0.50
CA LYS A 181 -21.63 -5.52 0.09
C LYS A 181 -20.97 -6.75 -0.52
N PRO A 182 -21.59 -7.94 -0.40
CA PRO A 182 -21.16 -9.12 -1.16
C PRO A 182 -21.06 -8.81 -2.64
N LEU A 183 -20.17 -9.51 -3.36
CA LEU A 183 -20.10 -9.42 -4.82
C LEU A 183 -21.41 -9.98 -5.40
N ASP A 184 -22.00 -9.22 -6.32
CA ASP A 184 -23.15 -9.66 -7.12
C ASP A 184 -22.68 -10.75 -8.11
N GLU A 185 -23.44 -11.84 -8.22
CA GLU A 185 -23.10 -12.97 -9.10
C GLU A 185 -23.06 -12.55 -10.59
N LYS A 186 -23.88 -11.56 -11.01
CA LYS A 186 -23.82 -11.02 -12.36
C LYS A 186 -22.51 -10.26 -12.61
N VAL A 187 -21.99 -9.53 -11.59
CA VAL A 187 -20.69 -8.86 -11.68
C VAL A 187 -19.56 -9.87 -11.76
N VAL A 188 -19.65 -10.96 -10.99
CA VAL A 188 -18.67 -12.05 -11.02
C VAL A 188 -18.65 -12.72 -12.40
N ALA A 189 -19.82 -13.04 -12.96
CA ALA A 189 -19.92 -13.63 -14.29
C ALA A 189 -19.29 -12.72 -15.35
N LYS A 190 -19.70 -11.44 -15.40
CA LYS A 190 -19.15 -10.45 -16.36
C LYS A 190 -17.63 -10.30 -16.23
N PHE A 191 -17.09 -10.35 -15.02
CA PHE A 191 -15.63 -10.27 -14.80
C PHE A 191 -14.93 -11.49 -15.40
N LYS A 192 -15.43 -12.68 -15.14
CA LYS A 192 -14.86 -13.93 -15.69
C LYS A 192 -14.95 -13.99 -17.20
N ASP A 193 -16.08 -13.56 -17.77
CA ASP A 193 -16.27 -13.50 -19.21
C ASP A 193 -15.29 -12.52 -19.86
N ALA A 194 -15.12 -11.32 -19.28
CA ALA A 194 -14.16 -10.33 -19.76
C ALA A 194 -12.71 -10.86 -19.66
N CYS A 195 -12.32 -11.49 -18.54
CA CYS A 195 -10.99 -12.10 -18.44
C CYS A 195 -10.75 -13.14 -19.53
N LYS A 196 -11.75 -13.98 -19.82
CA LYS A 196 -11.67 -14.98 -20.89
C LYS A 196 -11.59 -14.32 -22.27
N GLU A 197 -12.39 -13.31 -22.53
CA GLU A 197 -12.44 -12.57 -23.80
C GLU A 197 -11.11 -11.90 -24.13
N TYR A 198 -10.49 -11.25 -23.13
CA TYR A 198 -9.23 -10.51 -23.29
C TYR A 198 -7.98 -11.32 -22.94
N GLY A 199 -8.11 -12.60 -22.61
CA GLY A 199 -6.97 -13.51 -22.38
C GLY A 199 -6.23 -13.28 -21.07
N PHE A 200 -6.84 -12.65 -20.04
CA PHE A 200 -6.22 -12.50 -18.72
C PHE A 200 -6.37 -13.78 -17.90
N SER A 201 -5.24 -14.41 -17.56
CA SER A 201 -5.26 -15.55 -16.66
C SER A 201 -5.29 -15.10 -15.18
N PRO A 202 -5.87 -15.92 -14.28
CA PRO A 202 -6.03 -15.55 -12.86
C PRO A 202 -4.74 -15.22 -12.10
N ASP A 203 -3.62 -15.78 -12.51
CA ASP A 203 -2.28 -15.54 -11.94
C ASP A 203 -1.64 -14.23 -12.42
N LYS A 204 -2.27 -13.53 -13.37
CA LYS A 204 -1.83 -12.23 -13.89
C LYS A 204 -2.68 -11.07 -13.38
N ILE A 205 -3.61 -11.34 -12.47
CA ILE A 205 -4.46 -10.34 -11.84
C ILE A 205 -4.17 -10.35 -10.33
N ILE A 206 -3.71 -9.22 -9.80
CA ILE A 206 -3.23 -9.13 -8.42
C ILE A 206 -4.05 -8.07 -7.68
N PRO A 207 -5.19 -8.45 -7.05
CA PRO A 207 -5.90 -7.51 -6.21
C PRO A 207 -5.03 -6.99 -5.07
N HIS A 208 -5.15 -5.69 -4.79
CA HIS A 208 -4.42 -5.04 -3.71
C HIS A 208 -5.30 -4.79 -2.49
N GLY A 209 -4.74 -4.96 -1.31
CA GLY A 209 -5.40 -4.76 -0.03
C GLY A 209 -5.65 -3.29 0.29
N SER A 210 -6.73 -3.05 1.04
CA SER A 210 -7.01 -1.72 1.57
C SER A 210 -5.90 -1.25 2.52
N TYR A 211 -5.49 0.01 2.42
CA TYR A 211 -4.54 0.66 3.34
C TYR A 211 -5.03 0.75 4.80
N LEU A 212 -6.29 0.41 5.07
CA LEU A 212 -6.81 0.29 6.43
C LEU A 212 -6.28 -0.96 7.15
N ILE A 213 -5.85 -1.99 6.41
CA ILE A 213 -5.44 -3.28 6.95
C ILE A 213 -4.07 -3.14 7.64
N ASN A 214 -4.02 -3.51 8.92
CA ASN A 214 -2.79 -3.71 9.68
C ASN A 214 -2.89 -5.06 10.40
N CYS A 215 -2.38 -6.11 9.75
CA CYS A 215 -2.42 -7.49 10.29
C CYS A 215 -1.47 -7.70 11.47
N GLY A 216 -0.59 -6.74 11.76
CA GLY A 216 0.33 -6.71 12.89
C GLY A 216 -0.04 -5.71 13.98
N SER A 217 -1.25 -5.14 13.96
CA SER A 217 -1.66 -4.08 14.87
C SER A 217 -1.63 -4.52 16.34
N PRO A 218 -1.04 -3.74 17.27
CA PRO A 218 -1.14 -3.96 18.70
C PRO A 218 -2.55 -3.68 19.23
N ASN A 219 -3.33 -2.83 18.56
CA ASN A 219 -4.70 -2.54 18.94
C ASN A 219 -5.63 -3.72 18.59
N PRO A 220 -6.30 -4.36 19.57
CA PRO A 220 -7.11 -5.56 19.34
C PRO A 220 -8.28 -5.35 18.38
N ASP A 221 -8.89 -4.16 18.39
CA ASP A 221 -10.03 -3.86 17.51
C ASP A 221 -9.60 -3.66 16.06
N THR A 222 -8.47 -2.95 15.84
CA THR A 222 -7.85 -2.81 14.51
C THR A 222 -7.38 -4.16 13.98
N LEU A 223 -6.72 -4.97 14.81
CA LEU A 223 -6.28 -6.31 14.44
C LEU A 223 -7.45 -7.21 14.04
N ARG A 224 -8.53 -7.23 14.82
CA ARG A 224 -9.74 -7.97 14.50
C ARG A 224 -10.34 -7.53 13.17
N LYS A 225 -10.51 -6.21 12.96
CA LYS A 225 -11.03 -5.66 11.70
C LYS A 225 -10.13 -6.00 10.51
N SER A 226 -8.82 -5.97 10.69
CA SER A 226 -7.85 -6.33 9.65
C SER A 226 -7.93 -7.81 9.28
N ARG A 227 -8.05 -8.70 10.26
CA ARG A 227 -8.26 -10.15 10.06
C ARG A 227 -9.58 -10.44 9.33
N ASP A 228 -10.67 -9.79 9.76
CA ASP A 228 -11.98 -9.91 9.10
C ASP A 228 -11.92 -9.40 7.64
N ALA A 229 -11.22 -8.29 7.41
CA ALA A 229 -11.05 -7.73 6.07
C ALA A 229 -10.20 -8.63 5.18
N LEU A 230 -9.09 -9.18 5.68
CA LEU A 230 -8.23 -10.09 4.92
C LEU A 230 -9.01 -11.35 4.50
N VAL A 231 -9.81 -11.93 5.39
CA VAL A 231 -10.68 -13.08 5.06
C VAL A 231 -11.69 -12.71 3.97
N ASP A 232 -12.39 -11.57 4.11
CA ASP A 232 -13.37 -11.10 3.12
C ASP A 232 -12.72 -10.87 1.74
N GLU A 233 -11.52 -10.29 1.69
CA GLU A 233 -10.80 -10.06 0.43
C GLU A 233 -10.40 -11.38 -0.25
N LEU A 234 -9.86 -12.35 0.50
CA LEU A 234 -9.52 -13.67 -0.07
C LEU A 234 -10.76 -14.42 -0.58
N MET A 235 -11.89 -14.33 0.15
CA MET A 235 -13.16 -14.91 -0.32
C MET A 235 -13.68 -14.24 -1.59
N ARG A 236 -13.45 -12.92 -1.75
CA ARG A 236 -13.76 -12.20 -3.00
C ARG A 236 -12.88 -12.65 -4.15
N CYS A 237 -11.58 -12.85 -3.90
CA CYS A 237 -10.67 -13.43 -4.89
C CYS A 237 -11.18 -14.80 -5.36
N GLU A 238 -11.56 -15.70 -4.44
CA GLU A 238 -12.11 -17.02 -4.76
C GLU A 238 -13.37 -16.94 -5.63
N LYS A 239 -14.29 -16.03 -5.29
CA LYS A 239 -15.49 -15.79 -6.10
C LYS A 239 -15.16 -15.36 -7.52
N LEU A 240 -14.20 -14.46 -7.70
CA LEU A 240 -13.75 -13.98 -9.00
C LEU A 240 -12.86 -15.01 -9.74
N GLY A 241 -12.41 -16.07 -9.06
CA GLY A 241 -11.52 -17.08 -9.63
C GLY A 241 -10.05 -16.65 -9.64
N LEU A 242 -9.67 -15.64 -8.83
CA LEU A 242 -8.31 -15.12 -8.73
C LEU A 242 -7.47 -15.94 -7.76
N THR A 243 -6.17 -16.03 -8.02
CA THR A 243 -5.24 -16.89 -7.28
C THR A 243 -4.29 -16.12 -6.35
N LEU A 244 -4.12 -14.83 -6.58
CA LEU A 244 -3.20 -13.95 -5.86
C LEU A 244 -3.95 -12.84 -5.13
N TYR A 245 -3.42 -12.38 -4.00
CA TYR A 245 -3.89 -11.19 -3.28
C TYR A 245 -2.72 -10.51 -2.58
N ASN A 246 -2.37 -9.30 -3.03
CA ASN A 246 -1.29 -8.49 -2.47
C ASN A 246 -1.77 -7.55 -1.36
N PHE A 247 -0.94 -7.33 -0.33
CA PHE A 247 -1.23 -6.35 0.71
C PHE A 247 0.04 -5.95 1.49
N HIS A 248 0.03 -4.76 2.08
CA HIS A 248 1.06 -4.31 3.01
C HIS A 248 0.97 -5.13 4.30
N PRO A 249 2.05 -5.74 4.80
CA PRO A 249 1.99 -6.68 5.94
C PRO A 249 1.41 -6.06 7.21
N GLY A 250 1.83 -4.82 7.52
CA GLY A 250 1.35 -4.09 8.68
C GLY A 250 2.41 -3.25 9.37
N SER A 251 2.13 -2.85 10.60
CA SER A 251 2.96 -1.94 11.38
C SER A 251 2.90 -2.26 12.87
N THR A 252 4.04 -2.08 13.57
CA THR A 252 4.12 -2.18 15.04
C THR A 252 3.42 -1.02 15.74
N CYS A 253 3.07 0.03 15.02
CA CYS A 253 2.60 1.33 15.56
C CYS A 253 3.56 1.95 16.59
N GLY A 254 4.77 1.40 16.77
CA GLY A 254 5.71 1.78 17.81
C GLY A 254 5.37 1.27 19.21
N GLU A 255 4.38 0.38 19.34
CA GLU A 255 3.85 -0.10 20.63
C GLU A 255 4.30 -1.54 20.95
N ILE A 256 4.66 -2.34 19.94
CA ILE A 256 5.10 -3.72 20.09
C ILE A 256 6.41 -3.95 19.34
N SER A 257 7.13 -5.02 19.70
CA SER A 257 8.35 -5.40 19.00
C SER A 257 8.07 -5.90 17.58
N VAL A 258 9.07 -5.77 16.69
CA VAL A 258 9.05 -6.35 15.34
C VAL A 258 8.70 -7.84 15.35
N LYS A 259 9.28 -8.59 16.32
CA LYS A 259 9.04 -10.04 16.48
C LYS A 259 7.57 -10.35 16.79
N GLU A 260 6.95 -9.59 17.67
CA GLU A 260 5.53 -9.74 18.02
C GLU A 260 4.64 -9.35 16.82
N CYS A 261 4.93 -8.25 16.15
CA CYS A 261 4.20 -7.81 14.95
C CYS A 261 4.24 -8.87 13.85
N ILE A 262 5.43 -9.44 13.54
CA ILE A 262 5.59 -10.54 12.58
C ILE A 262 4.73 -11.76 12.98
N ALA A 263 4.67 -12.08 14.28
CA ALA A 263 3.84 -13.20 14.75
C ALA A 263 2.33 -12.93 14.53
N LEU A 264 1.87 -11.70 14.82
CA LEU A 264 0.47 -11.29 14.59
C LEU A 264 0.10 -11.29 13.10
N ILE A 265 1.01 -10.83 12.22
CA ILE A 265 0.82 -10.85 10.76
C ILE A 265 0.67 -12.30 10.28
N ALA A 266 1.60 -13.17 10.65
CA ALA A 266 1.56 -14.57 10.25
C ALA A 266 0.33 -15.30 10.79
N GLU A 267 -0.10 -15.02 12.02
CA GLU A 267 -1.34 -15.56 12.59
C GLU A 267 -2.57 -15.08 11.79
N SER A 268 -2.61 -13.81 11.42
CA SER A 268 -3.71 -13.23 10.62
C SER A 268 -3.82 -13.93 9.26
N ILE A 269 -2.67 -14.19 8.61
CA ILE A 269 -2.60 -14.97 7.36
C ILE A 269 -3.08 -16.41 7.59
N ASN A 270 -2.61 -17.09 8.64
CA ASN A 270 -3.03 -18.44 8.95
C ASN A 270 -4.55 -18.56 9.20
N ILE A 271 -5.15 -17.56 9.88
CA ILE A 271 -6.59 -17.47 10.07
C ILE A 271 -7.31 -17.31 8.72
N ALA A 272 -6.81 -16.46 7.84
CA ALA A 272 -7.40 -16.25 6.53
C ALA A 272 -7.29 -17.53 5.66
N HIS A 273 -6.15 -18.18 5.66
CA HIS A 273 -5.94 -19.44 4.94
C HIS A 273 -6.85 -20.57 5.46
N SER A 274 -7.14 -20.63 6.77
CA SER A 274 -8.05 -21.62 7.32
C SER A 274 -9.51 -21.45 6.91
N LYS A 275 -9.88 -20.24 6.45
CA LYS A 275 -11.24 -19.88 6.03
C LYS A 275 -11.42 -19.80 4.52
N THR A 276 -10.35 -20.01 3.76
CA THR A 276 -10.31 -19.95 2.30
C THR A 276 -9.57 -21.15 1.73
N LYS A 277 -9.70 -21.41 0.41
CA LYS A 277 -9.27 -22.68 -0.17
C LYS A 277 -7.89 -22.63 -0.84
N TYR A 278 -7.63 -21.62 -1.70
CA TYR A 278 -6.49 -21.66 -2.62
C TYR A 278 -5.79 -20.32 -2.84
N VAL A 279 -6.42 -19.18 -2.54
CA VAL A 279 -5.82 -17.87 -2.80
C VAL A 279 -4.52 -17.73 -2.01
N ARG A 280 -3.47 -17.33 -2.70
CA ARG A 280 -2.14 -17.08 -2.16
C ARG A 280 -2.06 -15.64 -1.67
N THR A 281 -1.70 -15.45 -0.41
CA THR A 281 -1.41 -14.11 0.13
C THR A 281 -0.02 -13.70 -0.28
N VAL A 282 0.09 -12.51 -0.87
CA VAL A 282 1.35 -11.93 -1.35
C VAL A 282 1.66 -10.72 -0.48
N ILE A 283 2.69 -10.83 0.36
CA ILE A 283 3.12 -9.72 1.23
C ILE A 283 4.10 -8.83 0.48
N GLU A 284 3.88 -7.52 0.58
CA GLU A 284 4.70 -6.53 -0.11
C GLU A 284 5.89 -6.09 0.73
N ASN A 285 7.06 -5.89 0.09
CA ASN A 285 8.16 -5.21 0.77
C ASN A 285 7.83 -3.74 0.96
N MET A 286 8.30 -3.16 2.06
CA MET A 286 8.00 -1.79 2.46
C MET A 286 9.25 -0.90 2.46
N CYS A 287 9.04 0.42 2.43
CA CYS A 287 10.13 1.41 2.37
C CYS A 287 10.80 1.73 3.74
N CYS A 288 10.54 0.97 4.78
CA CYS A 288 10.95 1.28 6.17
C CYS A 288 10.36 2.61 6.69
N GLN A 289 9.22 3.06 6.17
CA GLN A 289 8.57 4.27 6.63
C GLN A 289 7.94 4.06 8.01
N GLY A 290 8.31 4.90 8.98
CA GLY A 290 7.77 4.84 10.34
C GLY A 290 8.01 3.48 11.00
N ASN A 291 6.92 2.80 11.37
CA ASN A 291 6.94 1.52 12.08
C ASN A 291 6.40 0.36 11.22
N THR A 292 6.42 0.49 9.88
CA THR A 292 5.98 -0.55 8.96
C THR A 292 6.90 -1.76 8.98
N ILE A 293 6.34 -2.95 8.75
CA ILE A 293 7.06 -4.23 8.66
C ILE A 293 7.17 -4.62 7.18
N GLY A 294 8.32 -5.19 6.79
CA GLY A 294 8.58 -5.64 5.43
C GLY A 294 9.67 -4.85 4.71
N GLY A 295 10.24 -3.83 5.34
CA GLY A 295 11.34 -3.06 4.76
C GLY A 295 12.67 -3.81 4.71
N LYS A 296 12.80 -4.90 5.46
CA LYS A 296 13.95 -5.81 5.45
C LYS A 296 13.51 -7.20 4.99
N PHE A 297 14.34 -7.86 4.21
CA PHE A 297 14.05 -9.21 3.73
C PHE A 297 13.89 -10.23 4.88
N GLU A 298 14.61 -10.05 5.99
CA GLU A 298 14.48 -10.87 7.19
C GLU A 298 13.09 -10.74 7.84
N GLU A 299 12.42 -9.60 7.70
CA GLU A 299 11.06 -9.39 8.21
C GLU A 299 10.05 -10.16 7.36
N LEU A 300 10.16 -10.10 6.03
CA LEU A 300 9.34 -10.90 5.10
C LEU A 300 9.58 -12.39 5.35
N ARG A 301 10.82 -12.81 5.46
CA ARG A 301 11.19 -14.19 5.77
C ARG A 301 10.63 -14.63 7.10
N GLY A 302 10.70 -13.79 8.12
CA GLY A 302 10.15 -14.07 9.44
C GLY A 302 8.63 -14.29 9.44
N ILE A 303 7.88 -13.57 8.58
CA ILE A 303 6.45 -13.81 8.35
C ILE A 303 6.26 -15.17 7.66
N ILE A 304 6.96 -15.38 6.53
CA ILE A 304 6.89 -16.64 5.77
C ILE A 304 7.14 -17.84 6.67
N ASP A 305 8.17 -17.80 7.50
CA ASP A 305 8.53 -18.93 8.38
C ASP A 305 7.43 -19.32 9.36
N LYS A 306 6.60 -18.35 9.78
CA LYS A 306 5.49 -18.57 10.73
C LYS A 306 4.14 -18.88 10.05
N VAL A 307 4.00 -18.64 8.74
CA VAL A 307 2.82 -19.08 8.00
C VAL A 307 2.84 -20.59 7.86
N LYS A 308 1.73 -21.27 8.15
CA LYS A 308 1.63 -22.74 8.16
C LYS A 308 1.71 -23.32 6.74
N ASP A 309 0.87 -22.83 5.85
CA ASP A 309 0.81 -23.26 4.45
C ASP A 309 1.76 -22.43 3.58
N LYS A 310 2.93 -22.98 3.33
CA LYS A 310 3.99 -22.33 2.52
C LYS A 310 3.63 -22.22 1.03
N SER A 311 2.69 -23.03 0.56
CA SER A 311 2.23 -22.96 -0.83
C SER A 311 1.31 -21.76 -1.09
N ARG A 312 0.77 -21.16 -0.01
CA ARG A 312 -0.18 -20.04 -0.07
C ARG A 312 0.36 -18.71 0.43
N ILE A 313 1.69 -18.57 0.50
CA ILE A 313 2.35 -17.32 0.86
C ILE A 313 3.38 -16.96 -0.20
N GLY A 314 3.41 -15.70 -0.61
CA GLY A 314 4.38 -15.16 -1.53
C GLY A 314 4.77 -13.74 -1.18
N VAL A 315 5.59 -13.13 -2.02
CA VAL A 315 6.13 -11.77 -1.88
C VAL A 315 5.88 -10.99 -3.15
N CYS A 316 5.48 -9.73 -3.01
CA CYS A 316 5.58 -8.72 -4.04
C CYS A 316 6.80 -7.84 -3.78
N LEU A 317 7.63 -7.61 -4.80
CA LEU A 317 8.74 -6.66 -4.74
C LEU A 317 8.32 -5.35 -5.40
N ASP A 318 8.16 -4.29 -4.59
CA ASP A 318 8.04 -2.92 -5.06
C ASP A 318 9.43 -2.29 -5.17
N THR A 319 9.77 -1.78 -6.36
CA THR A 319 11.08 -1.21 -6.67
C THR A 319 11.31 0.12 -5.95
N CYS A 320 10.29 0.97 -5.83
CA CYS A 320 10.36 2.22 -5.06
C CYS A 320 10.56 1.94 -3.58
N HIS A 321 9.78 1.01 -3.02
CA HIS A 321 9.90 0.63 -1.61
C HIS A 321 11.28 0.05 -1.30
N ALA A 322 11.81 -0.85 -2.13
CA ALA A 322 13.14 -1.41 -1.98
C ALA A 322 14.23 -0.32 -2.01
N PHE A 323 14.15 0.59 -2.99
CA PHE A 323 15.09 1.69 -3.12
C PHE A 323 15.04 2.66 -1.93
N ALA A 324 13.83 3.01 -1.49
CA ALA A 324 13.60 3.85 -0.32
C ALA A 324 14.03 3.17 0.98
N ALA A 325 13.95 1.83 1.09
CA ALA A 325 14.48 1.06 2.22
C ALA A 325 16.01 1.00 2.26
N GLY A 326 16.70 1.34 1.15
CA GLY A 326 18.14 1.42 1.08
C GLY A 326 18.81 0.43 0.13
N PHE A 327 18.06 -0.45 -0.55
CA PHE A 327 18.58 -1.31 -1.59
C PHE A 327 18.95 -0.48 -2.83
N ASP A 328 20.08 -0.76 -3.43
CA ASP A 328 20.57 -0.01 -4.59
C ASP A 328 20.16 -0.70 -5.89
N LEU A 329 19.10 -0.21 -6.51
CA LEU A 329 18.64 -0.69 -7.81
C LEU A 329 19.22 0.11 -8.98
N ALA A 330 19.82 1.27 -8.71
CA ALA A 330 20.32 2.18 -9.74
C ALA A 330 21.69 1.75 -10.31
N THR A 331 22.53 1.08 -9.51
CA THR A 331 23.86 0.63 -9.96
C THR A 331 23.88 -0.88 -10.20
N ASP A 332 24.78 -1.32 -11.09
CA ASP A 332 24.94 -2.75 -11.42
C ASP A 332 25.33 -3.59 -10.20
N SER A 333 26.31 -3.14 -9.43
CA SER A 333 26.77 -3.84 -8.22
C SER A 333 25.70 -3.87 -7.13
N GLY A 334 24.96 -2.77 -6.98
CA GLY A 334 23.85 -2.69 -6.03
C GLY A 334 22.70 -3.62 -6.39
N TYR A 335 22.32 -3.64 -7.67
CA TYR A 335 21.27 -4.52 -8.18
C TYR A 335 21.64 -6.00 -7.99
N LYS A 336 22.86 -6.41 -8.37
CA LYS A 336 23.33 -7.78 -8.15
C LYS A 336 23.29 -8.19 -6.69
N LYS A 337 23.65 -7.26 -5.80
CA LYS A 337 23.55 -7.51 -4.35
C LYS A 337 22.09 -7.65 -3.90
N PHE A 338 21.18 -6.79 -4.36
CA PHE A 338 19.76 -6.84 -4.06
C PHE A 338 19.15 -8.19 -4.44
N ILE A 339 19.39 -8.65 -5.66
CA ILE A 339 18.91 -9.95 -6.17
C ILE A 339 19.51 -11.11 -5.37
N SER A 340 20.81 -11.08 -5.10
CA SER A 340 21.48 -12.12 -4.28
C SER A 340 20.96 -12.17 -2.85
N ASP A 341 20.76 -11.02 -2.22
CA ASP A 341 20.21 -10.95 -0.85
C ASP A 341 18.77 -11.45 -0.81
N PHE A 342 17.94 -11.10 -1.80
CA PHE A 342 16.57 -11.60 -1.89
C PHE A 342 16.53 -13.12 -2.02
N ASP A 343 17.30 -13.68 -2.95
CA ASP A 343 17.34 -15.13 -3.14
C ASP A 343 17.82 -15.86 -1.88
N LYS A 344 18.88 -15.36 -1.28
CA LYS A 344 19.49 -15.96 -0.08
C LYS A 344 18.56 -15.92 1.12
N ILE A 345 17.84 -14.81 1.35
CA ILE A 345 17.05 -14.58 2.56
C ILE A 345 15.61 -15.05 2.37
N VAL A 346 14.97 -14.65 1.27
CA VAL A 346 13.55 -14.94 0.97
C VAL A 346 13.44 -16.16 0.06
N GLY A 347 14.12 -16.12 -1.08
CA GLY A 347 14.12 -17.12 -2.16
C GLY A 347 13.11 -16.82 -3.25
N PHE A 348 13.52 -16.91 -4.52
CA PHE A 348 12.69 -16.63 -5.70
C PHE A 348 11.42 -17.50 -5.78
N LYS A 349 11.40 -18.67 -5.16
CA LYS A 349 10.20 -19.52 -5.06
C LYS A 349 8.99 -18.85 -4.37
N TYR A 350 9.24 -17.76 -3.63
CA TYR A 350 8.21 -16.96 -2.98
C TYR A 350 7.88 -15.68 -3.74
N LEU A 351 8.59 -15.36 -4.83
CA LEU A 351 8.30 -14.18 -5.61
C LEU A 351 7.09 -14.41 -6.52
N ASP A 352 6.02 -13.68 -6.29
CA ASP A 352 4.76 -13.82 -7.02
C ASP A 352 4.38 -12.58 -7.84
N ALA A 353 4.95 -11.43 -7.53
CA ALA A 353 4.62 -10.16 -8.20
C ALA A 353 5.75 -9.14 -8.06
N LEU A 354 5.76 -8.16 -8.98
CA LEU A 354 6.54 -6.94 -8.85
C LEU A 354 5.63 -5.71 -9.00
N HIS A 355 5.91 -4.67 -8.20
CA HIS A 355 5.45 -3.31 -8.48
C HIS A 355 6.62 -2.51 -9.07
N LEU A 356 6.43 -2.00 -10.28
CA LEU A 356 7.43 -1.21 -11.00
C LEU A 356 7.15 0.27 -10.80
N ASN A 357 7.78 0.86 -9.81
CA ASN A 357 7.63 2.26 -9.46
C ASN A 357 8.99 2.92 -9.35
N ASP A 358 9.23 4.04 -10.04
CA ASP A 358 10.42 4.85 -9.79
C ASP A 358 10.25 5.64 -8.49
N SER A 359 11.33 6.11 -7.92
CA SER A 359 11.32 6.78 -6.62
C SER A 359 11.58 8.27 -6.74
N LYS A 360 10.68 9.10 -6.19
CA LYS A 360 10.93 10.55 -6.00
C LYS A 360 12.03 10.82 -4.98
N GLY A 361 12.22 9.91 -4.04
CA GLY A 361 13.21 10.02 -2.98
C GLY A 361 14.52 9.36 -3.35
N VAL A 362 15.60 9.82 -2.75
CA VAL A 362 16.92 9.20 -2.87
C VAL A 362 16.94 7.84 -2.14
N LYS A 363 17.89 6.98 -2.49
CA LYS A 363 18.12 5.70 -1.82
C LYS A 363 18.17 5.85 -0.29
N GLY A 364 17.41 5.03 0.41
CA GLY A 364 17.37 5.05 1.88
C GLY A 364 16.62 6.24 2.48
N CYS A 365 15.74 6.90 1.71
CA CYS A 365 14.96 8.04 2.21
C CYS A 365 13.80 7.63 3.13
N HIS A 366 13.43 6.36 3.16
CA HIS A 366 12.30 5.80 3.91
C HIS A 366 10.95 6.48 3.63
N LEU A 367 10.74 6.92 2.39
CA LEU A 367 9.50 7.58 1.97
C LEU A 367 8.88 6.81 0.80
N ASP A 368 7.65 6.42 0.99
CA ASP A 368 6.80 5.88 -0.06
C ASP A 368 6.31 7.02 -0.95
N ARG A 369 7.03 7.24 -2.07
CA ARG A 369 6.75 8.31 -3.03
C ARG A 369 7.11 7.86 -4.44
N HIS A 370 6.12 7.30 -5.12
CA HIS A 370 6.25 6.81 -6.49
C HIS A 370 6.47 7.95 -7.49
N GLU A 371 7.32 7.70 -8.48
CA GLU A 371 7.52 8.55 -9.65
C GLU A 371 7.31 7.72 -10.92
N ASN A 372 7.06 8.40 -12.05
CA ASN A 372 6.97 7.76 -13.35
C ASN A 372 8.31 7.12 -13.74
N ILE A 373 8.26 6.01 -14.47
CA ILE A 373 9.43 5.23 -14.89
C ILE A 373 10.47 6.11 -15.57
N GLY A 374 11.71 6.07 -15.07
CA GLY A 374 12.85 6.83 -15.56
C GLY A 374 12.84 8.31 -15.21
N LYS A 375 11.89 8.76 -14.35
CA LYS A 375 11.81 10.16 -13.88
C LYS A 375 12.26 10.34 -12.43
N GLY A 376 12.51 9.24 -11.73
CA GLY A 376 12.97 9.23 -10.35
C GLY A 376 14.46 8.89 -10.22
N HIS A 377 14.83 8.46 -9.04
CA HIS A 377 16.22 8.19 -8.66
C HIS A 377 16.68 6.75 -8.96
N ILE A 378 15.79 5.82 -9.30
CA ILE A 378 16.15 4.49 -9.81
C ILE A 378 16.62 4.63 -11.26
N GLY A 379 15.86 5.38 -12.07
CA GLY A 379 16.18 5.70 -13.45
C GLY A 379 16.06 4.53 -14.42
N LEU A 380 16.11 4.82 -15.71
CA LEU A 380 15.90 3.83 -16.79
C LEU A 380 16.85 2.64 -16.71
N GLU A 381 18.12 2.86 -16.34
CA GLU A 381 19.10 1.77 -16.24
C GLU A 381 18.79 0.78 -15.09
N GLY A 382 18.19 1.25 -14.01
CA GLY A 382 17.65 0.38 -12.96
C GLY A 382 16.52 -0.49 -13.49
N PHE A 383 15.56 0.10 -14.20
CA PHE A 383 14.47 -0.65 -14.83
C PHE A 383 14.91 -1.56 -15.96
N ARG A 384 15.96 -1.18 -16.74
CA ARG A 384 16.55 -2.10 -17.72
C ARG A 384 17.01 -3.40 -17.05
N ARG A 385 17.71 -3.32 -15.91
CA ARG A 385 18.16 -4.51 -15.17
C ARG A 385 16.97 -5.35 -14.71
N VAL A 386 15.91 -4.72 -14.17
CA VAL A 386 14.69 -5.43 -13.77
C VAL A 386 14.03 -6.13 -14.95
N MET A 387 13.88 -5.43 -16.09
CA MET A 387 13.17 -5.94 -17.26
C MET A 387 13.95 -7.03 -18.01
N THR A 388 15.26 -7.11 -17.81
CA THR A 388 16.13 -8.12 -18.47
C THR A 388 16.57 -9.24 -17.53
N ASP A 389 16.17 -9.20 -16.25
CA ASP A 389 16.53 -10.24 -15.28
C ASP A 389 15.69 -11.51 -15.49
N PRO A 390 16.33 -12.67 -15.78
CA PRO A 390 15.61 -13.92 -16.01
C PRO A 390 14.84 -14.45 -14.78
N ASN A 391 15.21 -14.01 -13.57
CA ASN A 391 14.48 -14.39 -12.34
C ASN A 391 13.06 -13.81 -12.30
N PHE A 392 12.75 -12.83 -13.14
CA PHE A 392 11.45 -12.17 -13.20
C PHE A 392 10.61 -12.59 -14.42
N ASP A 393 11.08 -13.57 -15.19
CA ASP A 393 10.31 -14.13 -16.29
C ASP A 393 8.99 -14.70 -15.77
N ASP A 394 7.90 -14.40 -16.48
CA ASP A 394 6.52 -14.80 -16.14
C ASP A 394 5.95 -14.25 -14.82
N ILE A 395 6.70 -13.47 -14.07
CA ILE A 395 6.20 -12.77 -12.89
C ILE A 395 5.32 -11.58 -13.33
N PRO A 396 4.08 -11.45 -12.83
CA PRO A 396 3.26 -10.28 -13.12
C PRO A 396 3.86 -9.01 -12.52
N MET A 397 3.87 -7.94 -13.34
CA MET A 397 4.46 -6.64 -12.98
C MET A 397 3.40 -5.53 -13.02
N VAL A 398 3.29 -4.73 -11.99
CA VAL A 398 2.28 -3.67 -11.82
C VAL A 398 2.93 -2.30 -11.78
N LEU A 399 2.32 -1.33 -12.46
CA LEU A 399 2.64 0.09 -12.34
C LEU A 399 1.66 0.77 -11.38
N GLU A 400 2.19 1.41 -10.33
CA GLU A 400 1.44 2.24 -9.39
C GLU A 400 1.92 3.69 -9.42
N THR A 401 2.43 4.09 -10.55
CA THR A 401 3.03 5.40 -10.82
C THR A 401 1.97 6.50 -10.91
N PRO A 402 2.36 7.78 -10.70
CA PRO A 402 1.45 8.89 -10.88
C PRO A 402 0.89 8.96 -12.31
N ALA A 403 -0.38 9.36 -12.45
CA ALA A 403 -1.09 9.42 -13.75
C ALA A 403 -0.50 10.41 -14.78
N GLY A 404 0.59 11.11 -14.45
CA GLY A 404 1.12 12.22 -15.28
C GLY A 404 1.62 11.82 -16.66
N MET A 405 2.30 10.70 -16.80
CA MET A 405 2.82 10.20 -18.09
C MET A 405 1.78 9.35 -18.82
N GLY A 406 0.96 8.64 -18.09
CA GLY A 406 -0.01 7.64 -18.58
C GLY A 406 0.64 6.26 -18.76
N TYR A 407 -0.02 5.26 -18.22
CA TYR A 407 0.46 3.88 -18.14
C TYR A 407 0.83 3.28 -19.50
N HIS A 408 0.07 3.55 -20.55
CA HIS A 408 0.38 3.08 -21.90
C HIS A 408 1.81 3.47 -22.34
N LYS A 409 2.25 4.71 -22.06
CA LYS A 409 3.61 5.18 -22.39
C LYS A 409 4.66 4.52 -21.53
N GLU A 410 4.39 4.31 -20.25
CA GLU A 410 5.32 3.63 -19.35
C GLU A 410 5.50 2.17 -19.73
N ILE A 411 4.42 1.48 -20.14
CA ILE A 411 4.46 0.13 -20.70
C ILE A 411 5.37 0.11 -21.94
N GLN A 412 5.23 1.06 -22.86
CA GLN A 412 6.09 1.16 -24.05
C GLN A 412 7.56 1.39 -23.70
N ILE A 413 7.84 2.27 -22.72
CA ILE A 413 9.21 2.51 -22.23
C ILE A 413 9.81 1.21 -21.71
N LEU A 414 9.09 0.51 -20.81
CA LEU A 414 9.59 -0.72 -20.20
C LEU A 414 9.83 -1.84 -21.24
N HIS A 415 8.93 -1.99 -22.21
CA HIS A 415 9.16 -2.93 -23.33
C HIS A 415 10.42 -2.58 -24.13
N GLY A 416 10.61 -1.30 -24.45
CA GLY A 416 11.81 -0.85 -25.16
C GLY A 416 13.13 -1.06 -24.41
N LEU A 417 13.09 -1.27 -23.08
CA LEU A 417 14.28 -1.62 -22.30
C LEU A 417 14.72 -3.08 -22.48
N CYS A 418 13.88 -3.94 -23.06
CA CYS A 418 14.21 -5.35 -23.29
C CYS A 418 14.89 -5.60 -24.64
N ASP A 419 14.77 -4.66 -25.57
CA ASP A 419 15.22 -4.83 -26.96
C ASP A 419 16.65 -4.27 -27.19
N GLY A 420 17.37 -3.85 -26.12
CA GLY A 420 18.67 -3.15 -26.20
C GLY A 420 19.89 -3.91 -25.69
#